data_d549a66afc21689f9b6e08d2a14b26cc
#
_entry.id   d549a66afc21689f9b6e08d2a14b26cc
#
_cell.length_a   1.000
_cell.length_b   1.000
_cell.length_c   1.000
_cell.angle_alpha   90.00
_cell.angle_beta   90.00
_cell.angle_gamma   90.00
#
_symmetry.space_group_name_H-M   'P 1'
#
loop_
_entity.id
_entity.type
_entity.pdbx_description
1 polymer ?
#
loop_
_entity_poly.entity_id
_entity_poly.type
_entity_poly.pdbx_seq_one_letter_code
_entity_poly.pdbx_strand_id
1 'polypeptide(L)'
;MKNEEMRLNCINHIKDGLNEFGNVVVVVSAIGRYGDPYSTDSLLQITDAFSSSAAASDLAVSCGELIAAAVMSAELTRAGVPNIVLHGIQAGIITVGEFGDATIDHIDSASIAENLKRTRCVIIPGFQGIDNNGHVMTLGRGGSDLSAIALAGALQASHVEFFKDVAGVMTHDPREVDNPRKLDLLKLDDFIPLLDCERPIIQKRAALHAKKTATPLYIRGVANTETGTWIIP
;
A
#
# COMPACT_ATOMS: atom_id res chain seq x y z
N MET A 1 -10.62 2.44 4.61
CA MET A 1 -11.64 1.40 4.29
C MET A 1 -12.50 0.96 5.48
N LYS A 2 -12.38 1.59 6.64
CA LYS A 2 -13.05 1.18 7.89
C LYS A 2 -14.58 1.28 7.82
N ASN A 3 -15.14 2.27 7.14
CA ASN A 3 -16.57 2.48 6.98
C ASN A 3 -17.00 2.47 5.51
N GLU A 4 -18.32 2.44 5.26
CA GLU A 4 -18.91 2.35 3.92
C GLU A 4 -18.55 3.55 3.03
N GLU A 5 -18.60 4.76 3.59
CA GLU A 5 -18.27 6.00 2.89
C GLU A 5 -16.81 5.98 2.37
N MET A 6 -15.86 5.62 3.22
CA MET A 6 -14.45 5.49 2.80
C MET A 6 -14.26 4.42 1.72
N ARG A 7 -14.99 3.29 1.79
CA ARG A 7 -14.94 2.26 0.74
C ARG A 7 -15.48 2.80 -0.58
N LEU A 8 -16.61 3.54 -0.53
CA LEU A 8 -17.19 4.15 -1.72
C LEU A 8 -16.23 5.15 -2.38
N ASN A 9 -15.56 5.98 -1.59
CA ASN A 9 -14.56 6.92 -2.09
C ASN A 9 -13.39 6.19 -2.75
N CYS A 10 -12.88 5.13 -2.14
CA CYS A 10 -11.83 4.30 -2.75
C CYS A 10 -12.28 3.71 -4.10
N ILE A 11 -13.51 3.20 -4.18
CA ILE A 11 -14.08 2.66 -5.42
C ILE A 11 -14.16 3.73 -6.50
N ASN A 12 -14.59 4.93 -6.17
CA ASN A 12 -14.66 6.04 -7.12
C ASN A 12 -13.27 6.39 -7.65
N HIS A 13 -12.28 6.52 -6.79
CA HIS A 13 -10.89 6.77 -7.22
C HIS A 13 -10.34 5.66 -8.12
N ILE A 14 -10.66 4.38 -7.82
CA ILE A 14 -10.26 3.26 -8.69
C ILE A 14 -10.94 3.34 -10.05
N LYS A 15 -12.23 3.69 -10.10
CA LYS A 15 -12.95 3.90 -11.37
C LYS A 15 -12.37 5.05 -12.18
N ASP A 16 -12.04 6.16 -11.52
CA ASP A 16 -11.40 7.31 -12.17
C ASP A 16 -10.04 6.90 -12.76
N GLY A 17 -9.22 6.20 -11.99
CA GLY A 17 -7.94 5.66 -12.47
C GLY A 17 -8.11 4.69 -13.65
N LEU A 18 -9.12 3.81 -13.63
CA LEU A 18 -9.42 2.92 -14.76
C LEU A 18 -9.85 3.68 -16.02
N ASN A 19 -10.58 4.77 -15.86
CA ASN A 19 -11.01 5.63 -16.97
C ASN A 19 -9.82 6.41 -17.55
N GLU A 20 -8.93 6.91 -16.70
CA GLU A 20 -7.81 7.76 -17.09
C GLU A 20 -6.63 6.95 -17.64
N PHE A 21 -6.23 5.88 -16.93
CA PHE A 21 -5.00 5.12 -17.23
C PHE A 21 -5.24 3.76 -17.89
N GLY A 22 -6.47 3.29 -17.91
CA GLY A 22 -6.83 2.00 -18.50
C GLY A 22 -6.63 0.81 -17.57
N ASN A 23 -5.52 0.69 -16.86
CA ASN A 23 -5.18 -0.38 -15.92
C ASN A 23 -4.83 0.18 -14.55
N VAL A 24 -5.28 -0.53 -13.49
CA VAL A 24 -5.01 -0.14 -12.10
C VAL A 24 -4.58 -1.37 -11.29
N VAL A 25 -3.51 -1.21 -10.51
CA VAL A 25 -3.14 -2.16 -9.45
C VAL A 25 -3.47 -1.51 -8.11
N VAL A 26 -4.32 -2.16 -7.33
CA VAL A 26 -4.75 -1.68 -6.02
C VAL A 26 -3.98 -2.44 -4.95
N VAL A 27 -3.12 -1.75 -4.23
CA VAL A 27 -2.42 -2.31 -3.08
C VAL A 27 -3.15 -1.91 -1.79
N VAL A 28 -3.53 -2.89 -1.00
CA VAL A 28 -4.28 -2.66 0.24
C VAL A 28 -3.44 -2.95 1.47
N SER A 29 -3.71 -2.19 2.54
CA SER A 29 -3.25 -2.45 3.91
C SER A 29 -4.37 -3.07 4.74
N ALA A 30 -4.00 -3.68 5.87
CA ALA A 30 -4.95 -4.17 6.87
C ALA A 30 -6.01 -3.12 7.24
N ILE A 31 -7.23 -3.58 7.49
CA ILE A 31 -8.36 -2.71 7.82
C ILE A 31 -8.31 -2.35 9.31
N GLY A 32 -8.36 -1.06 9.60
CA GLY A 32 -8.46 -0.55 10.97
C GLY A 32 -7.13 -0.09 11.56
N ARG A 33 -7.18 0.20 12.85
CA ARG A 33 -6.05 0.63 13.69
C ARG A 33 -6.04 -0.21 14.95
N TYR A 34 -5.06 0.00 15.83
CA TYR A 34 -5.01 -0.66 17.13
C TYR A 34 -6.38 -0.79 17.79
N GLY A 35 -6.75 -2.00 18.19
CA GLY A 35 -8.05 -2.34 18.78
C GLY A 35 -9.13 -2.77 17.77
N ASP A 36 -8.95 -2.55 16.47
CA ASP A 36 -9.84 -3.13 15.46
C ASP A 36 -9.43 -4.58 15.16
N PRO A 37 -10.37 -5.52 14.94
CA PRO A 37 -10.09 -6.97 14.93
C PRO A 37 -9.05 -7.43 13.91
N TYR A 38 -8.95 -6.75 12.77
CA TYR A 38 -8.12 -7.15 11.63
C TYR A 38 -6.95 -6.18 11.40
N SER A 39 -6.65 -5.32 12.37
CA SER A 39 -5.48 -4.45 12.30
C SER A 39 -4.20 -5.26 12.53
N THR A 40 -3.11 -4.84 11.94
CA THR A 40 -1.77 -5.44 12.10
C THR A 40 -1.41 -5.61 13.57
N ASP A 41 -1.65 -4.58 14.40
CA ASP A 41 -1.34 -4.62 15.84
C ASP A 41 -2.19 -5.65 16.58
N SER A 42 -3.49 -5.80 16.26
CA SER A 42 -4.38 -6.78 16.90
C SER A 42 -4.02 -8.21 16.49
N LEU A 43 -3.59 -8.42 15.25
CA LEU A 43 -3.15 -9.73 14.78
C LEU A 43 -1.80 -10.13 15.39
N LEU A 44 -0.86 -9.19 15.57
CA LEU A 44 0.38 -9.41 16.29
C LEU A 44 0.14 -9.91 17.72
N GLN A 45 -0.81 -9.32 18.44
CA GLN A 45 -1.14 -9.74 19.81
C GLN A 45 -1.57 -11.21 19.92
N ILE A 46 -2.15 -11.78 18.86
CA ILE A 46 -2.54 -13.20 18.84
C ILE A 46 -1.29 -14.10 18.92
N THR A 47 -0.22 -13.73 18.21
CA THR A 47 1.01 -14.53 18.15
C THR A 47 1.96 -14.23 19.31
N ASP A 48 2.01 -13.00 19.80
CA ASP A 48 2.83 -12.60 20.94
C ASP A 48 2.45 -13.35 22.20
N ALA A 49 1.14 -13.60 22.42
CA ALA A 49 0.63 -14.34 23.56
C ALA A 49 1.15 -15.78 23.65
N PHE A 50 1.62 -16.36 22.55
CA PHE A 50 2.03 -17.77 22.49
C PHE A 50 3.55 -17.96 22.27
N SER A 51 4.35 -16.90 22.31
CA SER A 51 5.81 -16.96 22.03
C SER A 51 6.13 -17.77 20.77
N SER A 52 5.31 -17.60 19.74
CA SER A 52 5.31 -18.42 18.54
C SER A 52 6.55 -18.19 17.67
N SER A 53 6.73 -19.02 16.67
CA SER A 53 7.78 -18.81 15.67
C SER A 53 7.53 -17.52 14.89
N ALA A 54 8.58 -16.82 14.50
CA ALA A 54 8.48 -15.60 13.67
C ALA A 54 7.71 -15.84 12.36
N ALA A 55 7.87 -17.04 11.75
CA ALA A 55 7.10 -17.44 10.58
C ALA A 55 5.58 -17.53 10.85
N ALA A 56 5.18 -18.03 12.01
CA ALA A 56 3.76 -18.09 12.39
C ALA A 56 3.20 -16.67 12.63
N SER A 57 4.01 -15.77 13.19
CA SER A 57 3.66 -14.36 13.36
C SER A 57 3.42 -13.69 12.03
N ASP A 58 4.35 -13.81 11.08
CA ASP A 58 4.22 -13.25 9.74
C ASP A 58 2.97 -13.76 9.01
N LEU A 59 2.71 -15.08 9.10
CA LEU A 59 1.51 -15.68 8.53
C LEU A 59 0.24 -15.08 9.13
N ALA A 60 0.16 -14.95 10.45
CA ALA A 60 -1.02 -14.41 11.14
C ALA A 60 -1.24 -12.94 10.79
N VAL A 61 -0.19 -12.14 10.82
CA VAL A 61 -0.27 -10.70 10.54
C VAL A 61 -0.66 -10.44 9.10
N SER A 62 -0.15 -11.22 8.14
CA SER A 62 -0.48 -11.10 6.71
C SER A 62 -1.97 -11.30 6.42
N CYS A 63 -2.72 -11.99 7.29
CA CYS A 63 -4.17 -12.17 7.14
C CYS A 63 -4.94 -10.84 7.11
N GLY A 64 -4.44 -9.79 7.73
CA GLY A 64 -5.07 -8.47 7.72
C GLY A 64 -5.22 -7.89 6.32
N GLU A 65 -4.16 -7.97 5.54
CA GLU A 65 -4.15 -7.50 4.16
C GLU A 65 -4.94 -8.43 3.23
N LEU A 66 -4.93 -9.75 3.49
CA LEU A 66 -5.75 -10.71 2.73
C LEU A 66 -7.25 -10.42 2.91
N ILE A 67 -7.69 -10.16 4.14
CA ILE A 67 -9.06 -9.77 4.44
C ILE A 67 -9.39 -8.43 3.75
N ALA A 68 -8.50 -7.46 3.81
CA ALA A 68 -8.66 -6.16 3.15
C ALA A 68 -8.82 -6.32 1.62
N ALA A 69 -8.01 -7.18 1.00
CA ALA A 69 -8.08 -7.46 -0.42
C ALA A 69 -9.41 -8.13 -0.81
N ALA A 70 -9.87 -9.10 -0.03
CA ALA A 70 -11.17 -9.75 -0.24
C ALA A 70 -12.34 -8.77 -0.13
N VAL A 71 -12.33 -7.90 0.88
CA VAL A 71 -13.34 -6.84 1.05
C VAL A 71 -13.33 -5.86 -0.12
N MET A 72 -12.15 -5.38 -0.54
CA MET A 72 -12.04 -4.48 -1.70
C MET A 72 -12.54 -5.14 -2.98
N SER A 73 -12.20 -6.41 -3.21
CA SER A 73 -12.67 -7.17 -4.37
C SER A 73 -14.20 -7.29 -4.40
N ALA A 74 -14.82 -7.61 -3.27
CA ALA A 74 -16.27 -7.71 -3.16
C ALA A 74 -16.97 -6.37 -3.44
N GLU A 75 -16.42 -5.27 -2.90
CA GLU A 75 -16.95 -3.92 -3.12
C GLU A 75 -16.81 -3.46 -4.57
N LEU A 76 -15.68 -3.73 -5.23
CA LEU A 76 -15.47 -3.44 -6.64
C LEU A 76 -16.42 -4.26 -7.53
N THR A 77 -16.59 -5.55 -7.22
CA THR A 77 -17.55 -6.43 -7.93
C THR A 77 -18.97 -5.91 -7.81
N ARG A 78 -19.39 -5.50 -6.59
CA ARG A 78 -20.70 -4.87 -6.35
C ARG A 78 -20.88 -3.58 -7.15
N ALA A 79 -19.79 -2.83 -7.35
CA ALA A 79 -19.79 -1.60 -8.13
C ALA A 79 -19.65 -1.81 -9.66
N GLY A 80 -19.67 -3.06 -10.12
CA GLY A 80 -19.58 -3.43 -11.55
C GLY A 80 -18.19 -3.33 -12.14
N VAL A 81 -17.13 -3.35 -11.30
CA VAL A 81 -15.72 -3.31 -11.73
C VAL A 81 -15.14 -4.72 -11.74
N PRO A 82 -14.86 -5.34 -12.92
CA PRO A 82 -14.17 -6.61 -13.01
C PRO A 82 -12.78 -6.50 -12.37
N ASN A 83 -12.46 -7.42 -11.47
CA ASN A 83 -11.21 -7.39 -10.73
C ASN A 83 -10.78 -8.81 -10.34
N ILE A 84 -9.53 -8.96 -9.92
CA ILE A 84 -8.99 -10.19 -9.36
C ILE A 84 -8.03 -9.87 -8.20
N VAL A 85 -8.03 -10.72 -7.17
CA VAL A 85 -7.04 -10.68 -6.08
C VAL A 85 -5.90 -11.62 -6.43
N LEU A 86 -4.67 -11.13 -6.38
CA LEU A 86 -3.45 -11.94 -6.48
C LEU A 86 -2.67 -11.83 -5.17
N HIS A 87 -2.36 -12.98 -4.55
CA HIS A 87 -1.65 -13.04 -3.28
C HIS A 87 -0.56 -14.12 -3.27
N GLY A 88 0.33 -14.07 -2.28
CA GLY A 88 1.43 -15.04 -2.17
C GLY A 88 2.22 -15.13 -3.47
N ILE A 89 2.41 -16.33 -3.99
CA ILE A 89 3.15 -16.59 -5.23
C ILE A 89 2.54 -15.91 -6.46
N GLN A 90 1.22 -15.72 -6.47
CA GLN A 90 0.52 -15.08 -7.59
C GLN A 90 0.85 -13.59 -7.71
N ALA A 91 1.12 -12.92 -6.59
CA ALA A 91 1.54 -11.51 -6.56
C ALA A 91 2.99 -11.33 -7.00
N GLY A 92 3.79 -12.41 -6.97
CA GLY A 92 5.16 -12.43 -7.46
C GLY A 92 6.14 -11.58 -6.66
N ILE A 93 5.79 -11.15 -5.44
CA ILE A 93 6.69 -10.39 -4.56
C ILE A 93 7.60 -11.39 -3.84
N ILE A 94 8.84 -11.52 -4.31
CA ILE A 94 9.82 -12.42 -3.72
C ILE A 94 10.64 -11.66 -2.68
N THR A 95 10.77 -12.26 -1.49
CA THR A 95 11.40 -11.64 -0.34
C THR A 95 12.58 -12.47 0.18
N VAL A 96 13.51 -11.79 0.84
CA VAL A 96 14.67 -12.37 1.52
C VAL A 96 14.88 -11.68 2.87
N GLY A 97 15.65 -12.31 3.76
CA GLY A 97 16.02 -11.75 5.05
C GLY A 97 15.26 -12.40 6.20
N GLU A 98 14.91 -11.62 7.22
CA GLU A 98 14.31 -12.10 8.45
C GLU A 98 12.78 -11.93 8.43
N PHE A 99 12.06 -12.86 9.10
CA PHE A 99 10.64 -12.70 9.35
C PHE A 99 10.38 -11.42 10.14
N GLY A 100 9.30 -10.72 9.83
CA GLY A 100 8.91 -9.46 10.46
C GLY A 100 9.58 -8.21 9.87
N ASP A 101 10.69 -8.35 9.14
CA ASP A 101 11.39 -7.22 8.48
C ASP A 101 12.12 -7.66 7.20
N ALA A 102 11.42 -8.40 6.35
CA ALA A 102 11.97 -8.88 5.09
C ALA A 102 12.21 -7.74 4.09
N THR A 103 13.09 -8.01 3.15
CA THR A 103 13.39 -7.13 2.02
C THR A 103 12.86 -7.73 0.73
N ILE A 104 12.31 -6.91 -0.16
CA ILE A 104 11.94 -7.35 -1.52
C ILE A 104 13.24 -7.55 -2.32
N ASP A 105 13.46 -8.79 -2.73
CA ASP A 105 14.57 -9.17 -3.62
C ASP A 105 14.24 -8.77 -5.05
N HIS A 106 13.14 -9.29 -5.57
CA HIS A 106 12.62 -8.93 -6.88
C HIS A 106 11.11 -9.16 -6.96
N ILE A 107 10.50 -8.71 -8.06
CA ILE A 107 9.09 -8.94 -8.36
C ILE A 107 8.97 -9.61 -9.72
N ASP A 108 8.37 -10.81 -9.74
CA ASP A 108 7.88 -11.45 -10.96
C ASP A 108 6.47 -10.89 -11.29
N SER A 109 6.43 -9.90 -12.16
CA SER A 109 5.19 -9.21 -12.53
C SER A 109 4.38 -9.91 -13.62
N ALA A 110 4.81 -11.07 -14.14
CA ALA A 110 4.17 -11.73 -15.28
C ALA A 110 2.71 -12.06 -15.04
N SER A 111 2.38 -12.64 -13.87
CA SER A 111 1.00 -12.97 -13.48
C SER A 111 0.13 -11.72 -13.38
N ILE A 112 0.66 -10.62 -12.82
CA ILE A 112 -0.07 -9.35 -12.71
C ILE A 112 -0.36 -8.79 -14.10
N ALA A 113 0.65 -8.72 -14.96
CA ALA A 113 0.53 -8.20 -16.32
C ALA A 113 -0.49 -9.00 -17.16
N GLU A 114 -0.51 -10.33 -17.03
CA GLU A 114 -1.49 -11.18 -17.72
C GLU A 114 -2.91 -10.93 -17.21
N ASN A 115 -3.11 -10.79 -15.90
CA ASN A 115 -4.44 -10.54 -15.34
C ASN A 115 -4.94 -9.11 -15.67
N LEU A 116 -4.08 -8.11 -15.75
CA LEU A 116 -4.45 -6.76 -16.17
C LEU A 116 -5.02 -6.71 -17.60
N LYS A 117 -4.60 -7.60 -18.49
CA LYS A 117 -5.18 -7.70 -19.85
C LYS A 117 -6.66 -8.17 -19.82
N ARG A 118 -7.06 -8.89 -18.77
CA ARG A 118 -8.40 -9.48 -18.64
C ARG A 118 -9.36 -8.62 -17.83
N THR A 119 -8.91 -8.16 -16.67
CA THR A 119 -9.76 -7.47 -15.68
C THR A 119 -9.51 -5.98 -15.60
N ARG A 120 -8.35 -5.50 -16.08
CA ARG A 120 -7.86 -4.13 -15.97
C ARG A 120 -7.66 -3.65 -14.51
N CYS A 121 -8.12 -4.39 -13.52
CA CYS A 121 -8.00 -4.10 -12.10
C CYS A 121 -7.48 -5.33 -11.36
N VAL A 122 -6.29 -5.24 -10.78
CA VAL A 122 -5.68 -6.29 -9.95
C VAL A 122 -5.53 -5.75 -8.54
N ILE A 123 -5.94 -6.55 -7.55
CA ILE A 123 -5.82 -6.21 -6.13
C ILE A 123 -4.72 -7.07 -5.53
N ILE A 124 -3.80 -6.44 -4.80
CA ILE A 124 -2.67 -7.12 -4.16
C ILE A 124 -2.67 -6.74 -2.67
N PRO A 125 -2.68 -7.74 -1.76
CA PRO A 125 -2.39 -7.47 -0.36
C PRO A 125 -0.94 -6.99 -0.24
N GLY A 126 -0.75 -5.77 0.26
CA GLY A 126 0.57 -5.21 0.52
C GLY A 126 1.24 -5.82 1.73
N PHE A 127 2.36 -5.24 2.19
CA PHE A 127 3.04 -5.60 3.43
C PHE A 127 3.75 -6.96 3.42
N GLN A 128 3.51 -7.84 2.48
CA GLN A 128 3.98 -9.22 2.46
C GLN A 128 4.53 -9.64 1.10
N GLY A 129 5.39 -10.63 1.13
CA GLY A 129 5.86 -11.40 0.00
C GLY A 129 6.06 -12.86 0.41
N ILE A 130 6.76 -13.61 -0.41
CA ILE A 130 7.13 -15.00 -0.14
C ILE A 130 8.64 -15.19 -0.30
N ASP A 131 9.22 -16.06 0.50
CA ASP A 131 10.58 -16.52 0.28
C ASP A 131 10.66 -17.62 -0.78
N ASN A 132 11.87 -18.06 -1.11
CA ASN A 132 12.10 -19.14 -2.08
C ASN A 132 11.56 -20.52 -1.64
N ASN A 133 11.18 -20.68 -0.38
CA ASN A 133 10.57 -21.89 0.16
C ASN A 133 9.02 -21.79 0.21
N GLY A 134 8.45 -20.64 -0.17
CA GLY A 134 7.02 -20.38 -0.17
C GLY A 134 6.49 -19.89 1.19
N HIS A 135 7.35 -19.53 2.16
CA HIS A 135 6.90 -18.96 3.41
C HIS A 135 6.48 -17.50 3.21
N VAL A 136 5.38 -17.12 3.84
CA VAL A 136 4.97 -15.71 3.89
C VAL A 136 5.92 -14.94 4.78
N MET A 137 6.45 -13.83 4.27
CA MET A 137 7.33 -12.92 5.00
C MET A 137 6.78 -11.50 4.94
N THR A 138 6.75 -10.84 6.10
CA THR A 138 6.28 -9.45 6.17
C THR A 138 7.43 -8.46 6.03
N LEU A 139 7.13 -7.33 5.41
CA LEU A 139 8.11 -6.28 5.10
C LEU A 139 8.32 -5.30 6.25
N GLY A 140 7.74 -5.57 7.43
CA GLY A 140 7.83 -4.68 8.58
C GLY A 140 7.11 -3.34 8.37
N ARG A 141 7.38 -2.37 9.25
CA ARG A 141 6.65 -1.08 9.28
C ARG A 141 6.67 -0.35 7.92
N GLY A 142 5.46 0.01 7.43
CA GLY A 142 5.28 0.66 6.12
C GLY A 142 5.46 -0.25 4.92
N GLY A 143 5.40 -1.56 5.13
CA GLY A 143 5.56 -2.56 4.08
C GLY A 143 4.56 -2.44 2.95
N SER A 144 3.31 -2.01 3.21
CA SER A 144 2.31 -1.80 2.14
C SER A 144 2.68 -0.64 1.21
N ASP A 145 3.21 0.47 1.77
CA ASP A 145 3.71 1.60 0.96
C ASP A 145 4.89 1.12 0.09
N LEU A 146 5.80 0.33 0.68
CA LEU A 146 6.93 -0.24 -0.05
C LEU A 146 6.48 -1.22 -1.16
N SER A 147 5.50 -2.09 -0.87
CA SER A 147 4.93 -3.01 -1.87
C SER A 147 4.37 -2.26 -3.08
N ALA A 148 3.62 -1.18 -2.83
CA ALA A 148 3.01 -0.37 -3.90
C ALA A 148 4.07 0.25 -4.82
N ILE A 149 5.13 0.81 -4.25
CA ILE A 149 6.21 1.45 -5.02
C ILE A 149 7.03 0.40 -5.79
N ALA A 150 7.35 -0.74 -5.15
CA ALA A 150 8.11 -1.80 -5.79
C ALA A 150 7.33 -2.42 -6.96
N LEU A 151 6.02 -2.65 -6.79
CA LEU A 151 5.14 -3.10 -7.86
C LEU A 151 5.06 -2.09 -9.01
N ALA A 152 4.98 -0.80 -8.70
CA ALA A 152 4.96 0.25 -9.71
C ALA A 152 6.25 0.26 -10.56
N GLY A 153 7.40 0.10 -9.91
CA GLY A 153 8.68 -0.02 -10.62
C GLY A 153 8.74 -1.26 -11.53
N ALA A 154 8.31 -2.42 -11.01
CA ALA A 154 8.32 -3.69 -11.77
C ALA A 154 7.34 -3.68 -12.96
N LEU A 155 6.21 -2.97 -12.83
CA LEU A 155 5.19 -2.84 -13.86
C LEU A 155 5.39 -1.63 -14.78
N GLN A 156 6.40 -0.80 -14.53
CA GLN A 156 6.63 0.48 -15.21
C GLN A 156 5.37 1.37 -15.19
N ALA A 157 4.72 1.42 -14.04
CA ALA A 157 3.55 2.27 -13.84
C ALA A 157 3.92 3.75 -13.95
N SER A 158 2.98 4.58 -14.37
CA SER A 158 3.19 6.02 -14.50
C SER A 158 3.50 6.70 -13.15
N HIS A 159 2.86 6.25 -12.08
CA HIS A 159 3.04 6.75 -10.71
C HIS A 159 2.34 5.85 -9.69
N VAL A 160 2.53 6.16 -8.41
CA VAL A 160 1.79 5.54 -7.29
C VAL A 160 0.93 6.61 -6.62
N GLU A 161 -0.38 6.36 -6.51
CA GLU A 161 -1.27 7.20 -5.71
C GLU A 161 -1.43 6.64 -4.29
N PHE A 162 -1.16 7.47 -3.29
CA PHE A 162 -1.41 7.18 -1.89
C PHE A 162 -2.64 7.91 -1.39
N PHE A 163 -3.64 7.17 -0.94
CA PHE A 163 -4.85 7.70 -0.32
C PHE A 163 -4.69 7.72 1.19
N LYS A 164 -4.62 8.90 1.77
CA LYS A 164 -4.38 9.13 3.20
C LYS A 164 -5.55 9.87 3.85
N ASP A 165 -5.49 10.05 5.16
CA ASP A 165 -6.46 10.84 5.94
C ASP A 165 -6.19 12.35 5.95
N VAL A 166 -5.21 12.79 5.19
CA VAL A 166 -4.82 14.19 4.97
C VAL A 166 -4.85 14.53 3.48
N ALA A 167 -5.06 15.79 3.13
CA ALA A 167 -5.22 16.22 1.74
C ALA A 167 -3.95 16.11 0.88
N GLY A 168 -2.79 15.98 1.51
CA GLY A 168 -1.48 15.90 0.85
C GLY A 168 -0.36 16.15 1.84
N VAL A 169 0.85 16.45 1.34
CA VAL A 169 1.99 16.81 2.18
C VAL A 169 1.85 18.26 2.63
N MET A 170 1.98 18.48 3.93
CA MET A 170 1.89 19.80 4.55
C MET A 170 3.27 20.32 4.90
N THR A 171 3.42 21.64 5.00
CA THR A 171 4.67 22.30 5.42
C THR A 171 5.05 21.94 6.86
N HIS A 172 4.05 21.64 7.71
CA HIS A 172 4.20 21.27 9.12
C HIS A 172 3.06 20.31 9.50
N ASP A 173 3.20 19.58 10.61
CA ASP A 173 2.10 18.76 11.13
C ASP A 173 0.92 19.66 11.52
N PRO A 174 -0.29 19.43 10.95
CA PRO A 174 -1.48 20.24 11.26
C PRO A 174 -1.91 20.19 12.73
N ARG A 175 -1.38 19.24 13.51
CA ARG A 175 -1.64 19.10 14.95
C ARG A 175 -0.71 19.93 15.81
N GLU A 176 0.41 20.37 15.25
CA GLU A 176 1.46 21.11 15.98
C GLU A 176 1.50 22.60 15.61
N VAL A 177 1.05 22.94 14.41
CA VAL A 177 1.13 24.33 13.89
C VAL A 177 -0.22 24.76 13.31
N ASP A 178 -0.65 25.96 13.68
CA ASP A 178 -1.84 26.58 13.10
C ASP A 178 -1.60 26.98 11.63
N ASN A 179 -2.58 26.63 10.75
CA ASN A 179 -2.58 26.96 9.32
C ASN A 179 -1.37 26.43 8.52
N PRO A 180 -1.04 25.14 8.59
CA PRO A 180 -0.05 24.54 7.71
C PRO A 180 -0.51 24.67 6.26
N ARG A 181 0.41 24.97 5.34
CA ARG A 181 0.09 25.03 3.91
C ARG A 181 0.37 23.70 3.26
N LYS A 182 -0.56 23.26 2.41
CA LYS A 182 -0.34 22.10 1.54
C LYS A 182 0.68 22.44 0.48
N LEU A 183 1.57 21.50 0.18
CA LEU A 183 2.53 21.58 -0.90
C LEU A 183 1.95 20.88 -2.13
N ASP A 184 1.97 21.53 -3.29
CA ASP A 184 1.40 20.94 -4.51
C ASP A 184 2.41 20.05 -5.25
N LEU A 185 3.69 20.39 -5.16
CA LEU A 185 4.78 19.67 -5.82
C LEU A 185 6.04 19.67 -4.94
N LEU A 186 6.69 18.51 -4.86
CA LEU A 186 7.98 18.32 -4.22
C LEU A 186 8.89 17.44 -5.10
N LYS A 187 10.20 17.62 -4.95
CA LYS A 187 11.16 16.60 -5.40
C LYS A 187 11.35 15.55 -4.30
N LEU A 188 11.66 14.31 -4.69
CA LEU A 188 11.95 13.24 -3.72
C LEU A 188 13.08 13.63 -2.75
N ASP A 189 14.08 14.39 -3.21
CA ASP A 189 15.18 14.87 -2.36
C ASP A 189 14.72 15.84 -1.27
N ASP A 190 13.71 16.65 -1.54
CA ASP A 190 13.12 17.58 -0.56
C ASP A 190 12.07 16.88 0.31
N PHE A 191 11.42 15.85 -0.21
CA PHE A 191 10.39 15.09 0.51
C PHE A 191 10.96 14.13 1.54
N ILE A 192 12.03 13.39 1.21
CA ILE A 192 12.62 12.37 2.10
C ILE A 192 13.00 12.92 3.48
N PRO A 193 13.62 14.10 3.60
CA PRO A 193 13.92 14.69 4.92
C PRO A 193 12.67 15.00 5.75
N LEU A 194 11.54 15.32 5.14
CA LEU A 194 10.28 15.58 5.86
C LEU A 194 9.70 14.32 6.54
N LEU A 195 10.17 13.15 6.14
CA LEU A 195 9.75 11.86 6.72
C LEU A 195 10.51 11.50 8.00
N ASP A 196 11.52 12.28 8.40
CA ASP A 196 12.24 12.13 9.66
C ASP A 196 11.44 12.74 10.82
N CYS A 197 10.21 12.25 11.01
CA CYS A 197 9.30 12.67 12.06
C CYS A 197 8.62 11.44 12.69
N GLU A 198 7.98 11.64 13.83
CA GLU A 198 7.35 10.54 14.59
C GLU A 198 6.25 9.82 13.80
N ARG A 199 5.52 10.56 12.95
CA ARG A 199 4.36 10.04 12.18
C ARG A 199 4.44 10.43 10.71
N PRO A 200 5.37 9.83 9.96
CA PRO A 200 5.53 10.15 8.54
C PRO A 200 4.29 9.74 7.74
N ILE A 201 3.98 10.53 6.71
CA ILE A 201 2.84 10.28 5.81
C ILE A 201 3.00 8.97 5.03
N ILE A 202 4.24 8.62 4.66
CA ILE A 202 4.70 7.30 4.22
C ILE A 202 6.02 6.99 4.92
N GLN A 203 6.41 5.72 4.98
CA GLN A 203 7.68 5.35 5.60
C GLN A 203 8.86 5.75 4.73
N LYS A 204 9.94 6.28 5.35
CA LYS A 204 11.14 6.78 4.66
C LYS A 204 11.74 5.74 3.70
N ARG A 205 11.77 4.44 4.09
CA ARG A 205 12.29 3.38 3.23
C ARG A 205 11.49 3.21 1.92
N ALA A 206 10.19 3.47 1.95
CA ALA A 206 9.36 3.45 0.75
C ALA A 206 9.71 4.63 -0.18
N ALA A 207 9.90 5.83 0.36
CA ALA A 207 10.35 7.00 -0.42
C ALA A 207 11.76 6.82 -0.99
N LEU A 208 12.68 6.20 -0.24
CA LEU A 208 14.01 5.84 -0.74
C LEU A 208 13.93 4.83 -1.89
N HIS A 209 13.00 3.87 -1.83
CA HIS A 209 12.77 2.95 -2.94
C HIS A 209 12.21 3.67 -4.17
N ALA A 210 11.25 4.60 -3.99
CA ALA A 210 10.74 5.44 -5.08
C ALA A 210 11.86 6.25 -5.75
N LYS A 211 12.79 6.80 -4.97
CA LYS A 211 13.97 7.49 -5.50
C LYS A 211 14.86 6.54 -6.33
N LYS A 212 15.12 5.34 -5.83
CA LYS A 212 15.94 4.33 -6.53
C LYS A 212 15.31 3.90 -7.87
N THR A 213 14.00 3.79 -7.93
CA THR A 213 13.25 3.36 -9.13
C THR A 213 12.75 4.51 -10.00
N ALA A 214 13.04 5.76 -9.61
CA ALA A 214 12.53 6.97 -10.24
C ALA A 214 10.99 6.96 -10.41
N THR A 215 10.26 6.41 -9.41
CA THR A 215 8.81 6.28 -9.42
C THR A 215 8.17 7.56 -8.88
N PRO A 216 7.37 8.31 -9.67
CA PRO A 216 6.60 9.45 -9.17
C PRO A 216 5.54 8.99 -8.16
N LEU A 217 5.29 9.82 -7.15
CA LEU A 217 4.26 9.56 -6.15
C LEU A 217 3.23 10.69 -6.19
N TYR A 218 1.97 10.34 -5.91
CA TYR A 218 0.90 11.31 -5.72
C TYR A 218 0.20 11.01 -4.39
N ILE A 219 0.24 11.95 -3.45
CA ILE A 219 -0.36 11.79 -2.12
C ILE A 219 -1.59 12.68 -2.02
N ARG A 220 -2.75 12.08 -1.72
CA ARG A 220 -4.02 12.79 -1.62
C ARG A 220 -4.94 12.22 -0.53
N GLY A 221 -5.95 12.99 -0.17
CA GLY A 221 -6.97 12.55 0.78
C GLY A 221 -7.96 11.57 0.15
N VAL A 222 -8.35 10.53 0.88
CA VAL A 222 -9.37 9.57 0.42
C VAL A 222 -10.77 10.19 0.34
N ALA A 223 -11.08 11.11 1.24
CA ALA A 223 -12.39 11.79 1.32
C ALA A 223 -12.43 13.13 0.56
N ASN A 224 -11.30 13.56 0.01
CA ASN A 224 -11.15 14.92 -0.49
C ASN A 224 -11.09 14.94 -2.01
N THR A 225 -11.87 15.82 -2.63
CA THR A 225 -11.83 16.11 -4.06
C THR A 225 -10.72 17.11 -4.43
N GLU A 226 -10.05 17.68 -3.41
CA GLU A 226 -8.94 18.60 -3.63
C GLU A 226 -7.72 17.90 -4.25
N THR A 227 -6.95 18.67 -5.01
CA THR A 227 -5.68 18.19 -5.56
C THR A 227 -4.71 17.79 -4.44
N GLY A 228 -4.03 16.66 -4.62
CA GLY A 228 -3.00 16.17 -3.71
C GLY A 228 -1.64 16.87 -3.91
N THR A 229 -0.61 16.19 -3.44
CA THR A 229 0.80 16.59 -3.61
C THR A 229 1.49 15.63 -4.58
N TRP A 230 2.07 16.15 -5.64
CA TRP A 230 3.00 15.41 -6.50
C TRP A 230 4.39 15.37 -5.88
N ILE A 231 5.02 14.20 -5.93
CA ILE A 231 6.41 14.00 -5.52
C ILE A 231 7.13 13.34 -6.70
N ILE A 232 8.03 14.09 -7.29
CA ILE A 232 8.74 13.69 -8.51
C ILE A 232 10.20 13.34 -8.21
N PRO A 233 10.81 12.45 -9.01
CA PRO A 233 12.24 12.12 -8.91
C PRO A 233 13.18 13.30 -8.98
#